data_d3bfeb5e937c2b888534f8b3eb2f4efd
#
_entry.id   d3bfeb5e937c2b888534f8b3eb2f4efd
#
_cell.length_a   1.000
_cell.length_b   1.000
_cell.length_c   1.000
_cell.angle_alpha   90.00
_cell.angle_beta   90.00
_cell.angle_gamma   90.00
#
_symmetry.space_group_name_H-M   'P 1'
#
loop_
_entity.id
_entity.type
_entity.pdbx_description
1 polymer ?
#
loop_
_entity_poly.entity_id
_entity_poly.type
_entity_poly.pdbx_seq_one_letter_code
_entity_poly.pdbx_strand_id
1 'polypeptide(L)'
;GDMEELIDIIASSIGSMQNPLKLQNTFKSVKQSNITSDTIKRYLDHLQDAFLIEKSLRFDIKGKRYISTPQKYYFEDLGLRNARLNFRQFEPTHLLENMLYNELRIRGFSVDVGQVITHQKDEKGVSQRQTLEVDFVCNRGNKRCYIQSAYSMPSYDKIQQELKSLMHIHDNFIKVIVTADLTPTHYMDNGVLVINLQDFLTKEDSLPL
;
A
#
# COMPACT_ATOMS: atom_id res chain seq x y z
N GLY A 1 25.68 1.36 10.56
CA GLY A 1 26.09 2.07 9.32
C GLY A 1 24.89 2.57 8.53
N ASP A 2 25.11 3.31 7.42
CA ASP A 2 24.04 3.93 6.64
C ASP A 2 22.98 2.94 6.13
N MET A 3 23.37 1.69 5.82
CA MET A 3 22.42 0.65 5.40
C MET A 3 21.48 0.24 6.54
N GLU A 4 21.98 0.08 7.76
CA GLU A 4 21.14 -0.24 8.93
C GLU A 4 20.13 0.87 9.20
N GLU A 5 20.58 2.13 9.09
CA GLU A 5 19.70 3.28 9.24
C GLU A 5 18.64 3.35 8.15
N LEU A 6 19.00 2.99 6.91
CA LEU A 6 18.01 2.90 5.82
C LEU A 6 16.95 1.87 6.15
N ILE A 7 17.33 0.71 6.67
CA ILE A 7 16.36 -0.32 7.12
C ILE A 7 15.44 0.25 8.18
N ASP A 8 15.96 0.98 9.17
CA ASP A 8 15.16 1.57 10.25
C ASP A 8 14.20 2.65 9.72
N ILE A 9 14.64 3.48 8.77
CA ILE A 9 13.80 4.49 8.11
C ILE A 9 12.67 3.80 7.33
N ILE A 10 12.98 2.77 6.55
CA ILE A 10 11.94 2.01 5.81
C ILE A 10 11.01 1.31 6.79
N ALA A 11 11.53 0.69 7.87
CA ALA A 11 10.72 0.03 8.88
C ALA A 11 9.74 0.98 9.58
N SER A 12 10.18 2.22 9.86
CA SER A 12 9.33 3.25 10.49
C SER A 12 8.37 3.94 9.52
N SER A 13 8.48 3.70 8.22
CA SER A 13 7.68 4.34 7.19
C SER A 13 7.00 3.36 6.22
N ILE A 14 6.78 2.10 6.66
CA ILE A 14 6.02 1.12 5.86
C ILE A 14 4.66 1.69 5.46
N GLY A 15 4.16 1.30 4.30
CA GLY A 15 2.90 1.83 3.77
C GLY A 15 2.98 3.27 3.23
N SER A 16 4.09 3.98 3.43
CA SER A 16 4.28 5.33 2.91
C SER A 16 5.01 5.35 1.57
N MET A 17 4.63 6.30 0.71
CA MET A 17 5.32 6.54 -0.54
C MET A 17 6.73 7.07 -0.32
N GLN A 18 7.72 6.40 -0.87
CA GLN A 18 9.14 6.71 -0.76
C GLN A 18 9.81 6.84 -2.13
N ASN A 19 10.87 7.63 -2.19
CA ASN A 19 11.81 7.65 -3.30
C ASN A 19 13.23 7.94 -2.79
N PRO A 20 14.29 7.61 -3.54
CA PRO A 20 15.67 7.79 -3.09
C PRO A 20 16.01 9.22 -2.69
N LEU A 21 15.44 10.24 -3.37
CA LEU A 21 15.69 11.65 -3.03
C LEU A 21 15.03 12.04 -1.70
N LYS A 22 13.80 11.59 -1.45
CA LYS A 22 13.12 11.80 -0.15
C LYS A 22 13.92 11.15 0.98
N LEU A 23 14.39 9.93 0.77
CA LEU A 23 15.23 9.21 1.73
C LEU A 23 16.55 9.94 1.96
N GLN A 24 17.23 10.41 0.91
CA GLN A 24 18.44 11.23 1.03
C GLN A 24 18.21 12.47 1.90
N ASN A 25 17.10 13.18 1.68
CA ASN A 25 16.76 14.35 2.49
C ASN A 25 16.51 13.98 3.96
N THR A 26 15.91 12.82 4.24
CA THR A 26 15.74 12.31 5.60
C THR A 26 17.08 12.01 6.24
N PHE A 27 18.00 11.32 5.55
CA PHE A 27 19.36 11.09 6.04
C PHE A 27 20.08 12.40 6.36
N LYS A 28 20.00 13.37 5.46
CA LYS A 28 20.65 14.68 5.64
C LYS A 28 20.09 15.45 6.84
N SER A 29 18.77 15.42 7.05
CA SER A 29 18.11 16.17 8.13
C SER A 29 18.26 15.49 9.50
N VAL A 30 18.22 14.16 9.56
CA VAL A 30 18.18 13.41 10.83
C VAL A 30 19.60 13.01 11.27
N LYS A 31 20.47 12.66 10.32
CA LYS A 31 21.79 12.04 10.61
C LYS A 31 22.99 12.87 10.15
N GLN A 32 22.75 14.02 9.50
CA GLN A 32 23.81 14.83 8.89
C GLN A 32 24.72 14.02 7.93
N SER A 33 24.21 12.89 7.41
CA SER A 33 24.92 12.04 6.47
C SER A 33 24.89 12.65 5.06
N ASN A 34 26.01 12.54 4.34
CA ASN A 34 26.14 12.97 2.95
C ASN A 34 25.90 11.82 1.95
N ILE A 35 25.12 10.80 2.34
CA ILE A 35 24.75 9.71 1.45
C ILE A 35 24.03 10.23 0.21
N THR A 36 24.34 9.70 -0.97
CA THR A 36 23.71 10.10 -2.23
C THR A 36 22.46 9.26 -2.52
N SER A 37 21.54 9.81 -3.32
CA SER A 37 20.36 9.07 -3.78
C SER A 37 20.72 7.81 -4.57
N ASP A 38 21.84 7.80 -5.29
CA ASP A 38 22.32 6.61 -6.02
C ASP A 38 22.82 5.52 -5.07
N THR A 39 23.48 5.90 -3.97
CA THR A 39 23.89 4.95 -2.94
C THR A 39 22.68 4.36 -2.22
N ILE A 40 21.68 5.20 -1.89
CA ILE A 40 20.40 4.74 -1.32
C ILE A 40 19.72 3.76 -2.25
N LYS A 41 19.65 4.07 -3.55
CA LYS A 41 19.06 3.16 -4.54
C LYS A 41 19.76 1.81 -4.53
N ARG A 42 21.09 1.76 -4.54
CA ARG A 42 21.84 0.50 -4.45
C ARG A 42 21.57 -0.27 -3.17
N TYR A 43 21.45 0.42 -2.04
CA TYR A 43 21.10 -0.22 -0.77
C TYR A 43 19.69 -0.81 -0.80
N LEU A 44 18.72 -0.09 -1.37
CA LEU A 44 17.35 -0.62 -1.56
C LEU A 44 17.34 -1.85 -2.48
N ASP A 45 18.15 -1.84 -3.55
CA ASP A 45 18.29 -3.00 -4.44
C ASP A 45 18.90 -4.19 -3.68
N HIS A 46 19.94 -3.99 -2.87
CA HIS A 46 20.53 -5.06 -2.03
C HIS A 46 19.54 -5.61 -0.99
N LEU A 47 18.73 -4.75 -0.37
CA LEU A 47 17.71 -5.20 0.58
C LEU A 47 16.62 -6.04 -0.09
N GLN A 48 16.27 -5.72 -1.35
CA GLN A 48 15.35 -6.52 -2.16
C GLN A 48 16.00 -7.86 -2.57
N ASP A 49 17.25 -7.84 -3.03
CA ASP A 49 18.00 -9.06 -3.40
C ASP A 49 18.18 -10.01 -2.20
N ALA A 50 18.23 -9.46 -0.98
CA ALA A 50 18.29 -10.21 0.27
C ALA A 50 16.92 -10.65 0.81
N PHE A 51 15.83 -10.39 0.09
CA PHE A 51 14.45 -10.70 0.51
C PHE A 51 14.07 -10.10 1.87
N LEU A 52 14.59 -8.93 2.22
CA LEU A 52 14.21 -8.21 3.44
C LEU A 52 13.02 -7.29 3.21
N ILE A 53 12.99 -6.66 2.05
CA ILE A 53 11.89 -5.79 1.61
C ILE A 53 11.51 -6.11 0.17
N GLU A 54 10.27 -5.83 -0.18
CA GLU A 54 9.80 -5.84 -1.56
C GLU A 54 9.25 -4.47 -1.96
N LYS A 55 9.46 -4.13 -3.22
CA LYS A 55 9.02 -2.88 -3.81
C LYS A 55 7.69 -3.05 -4.52
N SER A 56 6.71 -2.21 -4.19
CA SER A 56 5.45 -2.09 -4.92
C SER A 56 5.46 -0.82 -5.77
N LEU A 57 5.31 -0.99 -7.08
CA LEU A 57 5.30 0.12 -8.03
C LEU A 57 3.97 0.85 -8.00
N ARG A 58 3.97 2.09 -8.44
CA ARG A 58 2.75 2.87 -8.57
C ARG A 58 2.15 2.69 -9.96
N PHE A 59 0.86 2.35 -10.01
CA PHE A 59 0.10 2.14 -11.24
C PHE A 59 -1.02 3.18 -11.39
N ASP A 60 -0.98 3.96 -12.46
CA ASP A 60 -2.07 4.86 -12.86
C ASP A 60 -3.20 4.02 -13.48
N ILE A 61 -4.26 3.79 -12.73
CA ILE A 61 -5.37 2.90 -13.12
C ILE A 61 -6.07 3.42 -14.37
N LYS A 62 -6.32 4.73 -14.45
CA LYS A 62 -6.98 5.37 -15.59
C LYS A 62 -6.07 5.46 -16.80
N GLY A 63 -4.81 5.86 -16.61
CA GLY A 63 -3.80 5.98 -17.66
C GLY A 63 -3.21 4.64 -18.10
N LYS A 64 -3.48 3.55 -17.38
CA LYS A 64 -2.97 2.18 -17.64
C LYS A 64 -1.46 2.13 -17.80
N ARG A 65 -0.72 2.84 -16.94
CA ARG A 65 0.74 2.95 -17.01
C ARG A 65 1.38 2.93 -15.62
N TYR A 66 2.60 2.42 -15.58
CA TYR A 66 3.42 2.47 -14.38
C TYR A 66 4.06 3.84 -14.18
N ILE A 67 4.20 4.22 -12.90
CA ILE A 67 4.89 5.42 -12.47
C ILE A 67 6.06 4.96 -11.60
N SER A 68 7.28 5.23 -12.06
CA SER A 68 8.49 4.68 -11.44
C SER A 68 8.75 5.19 -10.01
N THR A 69 8.31 6.40 -9.70
CA THR A 69 8.55 7.04 -8.39
C THR A 69 7.42 8.02 -8.04
N PRO A 70 7.07 8.21 -6.76
CA PRO A 70 7.47 7.39 -5.61
C PRO A 70 6.82 6.01 -5.60
N GLN A 71 7.31 5.12 -4.75
CA GLN A 71 6.84 3.74 -4.61
C GLN A 71 6.76 3.35 -3.13
N LYS A 72 6.06 2.26 -2.80
CA LYS A 72 6.04 1.72 -1.43
C LYS A 72 7.04 0.58 -1.29
N TYR A 73 7.49 0.37 -0.04
CA TYR A 73 8.30 -0.78 0.35
C TYR A 73 7.58 -1.52 1.48
N TYR A 74 7.54 -2.83 1.37
CA TYR A 74 6.96 -3.74 2.36
C TYR A 74 8.02 -4.69 2.86
N PHE A 75 8.00 -5.00 4.15
CA PHE A 75 8.87 -6.02 4.72
C PHE A 75 8.31 -7.41 4.41
N GLU A 76 9.18 -8.34 4.01
CA GLU A 76 8.82 -9.74 3.85
C GLU A 76 8.44 -10.39 5.18
N ASP A 77 9.07 -9.95 6.27
CA ASP A 77 8.82 -10.40 7.63
C ASP A 77 8.51 -9.23 8.56
N LEU A 78 7.28 -9.16 9.08
CA LEU A 78 6.86 -8.13 10.02
C LEU A 78 7.50 -8.28 11.40
N GLY A 79 7.91 -9.50 11.80
CA GLY A 79 8.67 -9.73 13.02
C GLY A 79 10.04 -9.05 12.94
N LEU A 80 10.71 -9.19 11.79
CA LEU A 80 11.97 -8.51 11.54
C LEU A 80 11.81 -6.98 11.56
N ARG A 81 10.77 -6.46 10.87
CA ARG A 81 10.43 -5.03 10.92
C ARG A 81 10.26 -4.53 12.36
N ASN A 82 9.47 -5.24 13.15
CA ASN A 82 9.18 -4.86 14.53
C ASN A 82 10.43 -4.95 15.42
N ALA A 83 11.27 -5.98 15.23
CA ALA A 83 12.54 -6.13 15.94
C ALA A 83 13.50 -4.97 15.64
N ARG A 84 13.61 -4.51 14.38
CA ARG A 84 14.42 -3.33 14.01
C ARG A 84 13.98 -2.08 14.78
N LEU A 85 12.71 -1.95 15.08
CA LEU A 85 12.14 -0.81 15.83
C LEU A 85 12.02 -1.09 17.34
N ASN A 86 12.68 -2.16 17.84
CA ASN A 86 12.63 -2.57 19.24
C ASN A 86 11.18 -2.74 19.75
N PHE A 87 10.23 -3.14 18.88
CA PHE A 87 8.80 -3.32 19.19
C PHE A 87 8.13 -2.06 19.76
N ARG A 88 8.66 -0.86 19.48
CA ARG A 88 8.16 0.40 20.03
C ARG A 88 7.16 1.13 19.13
N GLN A 89 7.12 0.79 17.84
CA GLN A 89 6.19 1.39 16.88
C GLN A 89 5.16 0.35 16.45
N PHE A 90 3.99 0.44 17.03
CA PHE A 90 2.85 -0.39 16.66
C PHE A 90 1.83 0.47 15.91
N GLU A 91 1.81 0.31 14.60
CA GLU A 91 0.92 1.03 13.67
C GLU A 91 0.02 0.01 12.98
N PRO A 92 -1.13 -0.36 13.59
CA PRO A 92 -1.93 -1.48 13.14
C PRO A 92 -2.40 -1.35 11.68
N THR A 93 -2.69 -0.14 11.23
CA THR A 93 -3.08 0.12 9.83
C THR A 93 -1.98 -0.25 8.84
N HIS A 94 -0.74 0.20 9.09
CA HIS A 94 0.39 -0.09 8.22
C HIS A 94 0.84 -1.55 8.31
N LEU A 95 0.74 -2.16 9.50
CA LEU A 95 1.01 -3.59 9.68
C LEU A 95 0.01 -4.44 8.92
N LEU A 96 -1.28 -4.09 8.99
CA LEU A 96 -2.32 -4.75 8.21
C LEU A 96 -2.04 -4.65 6.71
N GLU A 97 -1.74 -3.46 6.21
CA GLU A 97 -1.42 -3.24 4.81
C GLU A 97 -0.23 -4.10 4.36
N ASN A 98 0.87 -4.12 5.12
CA ASN A 98 2.03 -4.94 4.79
C ASN A 98 1.69 -6.45 4.82
N MET A 99 0.90 -6.91 5.80
CA MET A 99 0.47 -8.30 5.89
C MET A 99 -0.39 -8.70 4.68
N LEU A 100 -1.32 -7.85 4.26
CA LEU A 100 -2.14 -8.09 3.08
C LEU A 100 -1.29 -8.13 1.80
N TYR A 101 -0.30 -7.24 1.69
CA TYR A 101 0.65 -7.27 0.58
C TYR A 101 1.34 -8.63 0.49
N ASN A 102 1.93 -9.11 1.58
CA ASN A 102 2.64 -10.38 1.63
C ASN A 102 1.70 -11.56 1.28
N GLU A 103 0.50 -11.59 1.84
CA GLU A 103 -0.49 -12.64 1.54
C GLU A 103 -0.89 -12.64 0.06
N LEU A 104 -1.11 -11.47 -0.54
CA LEU A 104 -1.43 -11.35 -1.96
C LEU A 104 -0.28 -11.86 -2.85
N ARG A 105 0.97 -11.60 -2.45
CA ARG A 105 2.17 -12.13 -3.13
C ARG A 105 2.25 -13.65 -3.02
N ILE A 106 2.01 -14.21 -1.84
CA ILE A 106 1.95 -15.67 -1.60
C ILE A 106 0.90 -16.33 -2.49
N ARG A 107 -0.25 -15.68 -2.70
CA ARG A 107 -1.32 -16.12 -3.60
C ARG A 107 -0.99 -15.98 -5.09
N GLY A 108 0.22 -15.53 -5.42
CA GLY A 108 0.71 -15.41 -6.79
C GLY A 108 0.22 -14.18 -7.55
N PHE A 109 -0.23 -13.12 -6.85
CA PHE A 109 -0.55 -11.86 -7.50
C PHE A 109 0.71 -11.02 -7.73
N SER A 110 0.74 -10.31 -8.87
CA SER A 110 1.53 -9.09 -9.00
C SER A 110 0.76 -7.96 -8.33
N VAL A 111 1.40 -7.27 -7.38
CA VAL A 111 0.73 -6.30 -6.51
C VAL A 111 1.40 -4.93 -6.67
N ASP A 112 0.61 -3.96 -7.10
CA ASP A 112 1.04 -2.58 -7.30
C ASP A 112 0.19 -1.62 -6.46
N VAL A 113 0.70 -0.43 -6.16
CA VAL A 113 -0.10 0.64 -5.53
C VAL A 113 -0.89 1.37 -6.60
N GLY A 114 -2.22 1.42 -6.44
CA GLY A 114 -3.10 2.09 -7.38
C GLY A 114 -3.13 3.60 -7.21
N GLN A 115 -3.24 4.32 -8.33
CA GLN A 115 -3.49 5.76 -8.34
C GLN A 115 -4.68 6.07 -9.24
N VAL A 116 -5.63 6.83 -8.71
CA VAL A 116 -6.76 7.39 -9.45
C VAL A 116 -6.70 8.90 -9.42
N ILE A 117 -6.69 9.53 -10.59
CA ILE A 117 -6.69 10.99 -10.71
C ILE A 117 -8.14 11.45 -10.86
N THR A 118 -8.54 12.33 -9.96
CA THR A 118 -9.87 12.98 -9.97
C THR A 118 -9.71 14.49 -10.08
N HIS A 119 -10.79 15.16 -10.43
CA HIS A 119 -10.87 16.62 -10.49
C HIS A 119 -12.02 17.05 -9.58
N GLN A 120 -11.73 17.81 -8.55
CA GLN A 120 -12.73 18.44 -7.68
C GLN A 120 -12.72 19.95 -7.92
N LYS A 121 -13.92 20.56 -7.92
CA LYS A 121 -14.03 22.01 -7.93
C LYS A 121 -13.93 22.52 -6.49
N ASP A 122 -13.08 23.52 -6.26
CA ASP A 122 -13.04 24.23 -4.99
C ASP A 122 -14.26 25.15 -4.82
N GLU A 123 -14.36 25.81 -3.66
CA GLU A 123 -15.46 26.75 -3.35
C GLU A 123 -15.55 27.92 -4.35
N LYS A 124 -14.48 28.21 -5.09
CA LYS A 124 -14.40 29.24 -6.13
C LYS A 124 -14.68 28.70 -7.53
N GLY A 125 -15.05 27.39 -7.65
CA GLY A 125 -15.33 26.74 -8.93
C GLY A 125 -14.08 26.36 -9.74
N VAL A 126 -12.87 26.53 -9.18
CA VAL A 126 -11.62 26.17 -9.85
C VAL A 126 -11.41 24.66 -9.73
N SER A 127 -11.17 24.01 -10.87
CA SER A 127 -10.89 22.56 -10.92
C SER A 127 -9.52 22.27 -10.34
N GLN A 128 -9.47 21.55 -9.22
CA GLN A 128 -8.25 21.07 -8.61
C GLN A 128 -8.07 19.58 -8.87
N ARG A 129 -6.85 19.22 -9.30
CA ARG A 129 -6.46 17.83 -9.48
C ARG A 129 -6.22 17.19 -8.11
N GLN A 130 -6.94 16.11 -7.82
CA GLN A 130 -6.71 15.27 -6.64
C GLN A 130 -6.25 13.89 -7.09
N THR A 131 -5.25 13.35 -6.39
CA THR A 131 -4.82 11.96 -6.56
C THR A 131 -5.33 11.15 -5.38
N LEU A 132 -6.09 10.10 -5.67
CA LEU A 132 -6.56 9.12 -4.69
C LEU A 132 -5.71 7.86 -4.82
N GLU A 133 -5.33 7.28 -3.69
CA GLU A 133 -4.60 6.03 -3.63
C GLU A 133 -5.55 4.85 -3.49
N VAL A 134 -5.22 3.74 -4.14
CA VAL A 134 -5.79 2.41 -3.91
C VAL A 134 -4.64 1.55 -3.43
N ASP A 135 -4.77 0.96 -2.25
CA ASP A 135 -3.65 0.28 -1.61
C ASP A 135 -3.06 -0.79 -2.51
N PHE A 136 -3.92 -1.60 -3.17
CA PHE A 136 -3.44 -2.67 -4.04
C PHE A 136 -4.22 -2.77 -5.35
N VAL A 137 -3.47 -2.82 -6.45
CA VAL A 137 -3.90 -3.29 -7.76
C VAL A 137 -3.30 -4.68 -7.96
N CYS A 138 -4.12 -5.69 -7.87
CA CYS A 138 -3.68 -7.09 -7.91
C CYS A 138 -3.95 -7.70 -9.28
N ASN A 139 -2.92 -8.24 -9.92
CA ASN A 139 -3.02 -8.89 -11.22
C ASN A 139 -2.53 -10.34 -11.13
N ARG A 140 -3.29 -11.30 -11.69
CA ARG A 140 -2.88 -12.69 -11.83
C ARG A 140 -3.44 -13.26 -13.14
N GLY A 141 -2.60 -13.38 -14.15
CA GLY A 141 -3.03 -13.75 -15.52
C GLY A 141 -3.98 -12.69 -16.10
N ASN A 142 -5.19 -13.10 -16.47
CA ASN A 142 -6.23 -12.21 -17.00
C ASN A 142 -7.16 -11.65 -15.89
N LYS A 143 -6.90 -11.97 -14.63
CA LYS A 143 -7.69 -11.53 -13.49
C LYS A 143 -7.09 -10.30 -12.86
N ARG A 144 -7.96 -9.36 -12.45
CA ARG A 144 -7.57 -8.14 -11.72
C ARG A 144 -8.58 -7.88 -10.61
N CYS A 145 -8.09 -7.37 -9.50
CA CYS A 145 -8.92 -6.75 -8.46
C CYS A 145 -8.24 -5.54 -7.86
N TYR A 146 -9.04 -4.70 -7.21
CA TYR A 146 -8.60 -3.52 -6.47
C TYR A 146 -8.93 -3.74 -5.01
N ILE A 147 -7.95 -3.59 -4.14
CA ILE A 147 -8.12 -3.86 -2.72
C ILE A 147 -7.73 -2.63 -1.91
N GLN A 148 -8.58 -2.26 -0.96
CA GLN A 148 -8.31 -1.27 0.07
C GLN A 148 -8.16 -1.97 1.40
N SER A 149 -7.16 -1.58 2.17
CA SER A 149 -6.88 -2.07 3.52
C SER A 149 -7.49 -1.12 4.55
N ALA A 150 -8.45 -1.57 5.34
CA ALA A 150 -9.09 -0.77 6.36
C ALA A 150 -9.01 -1.45 7.73
N TYR A 151 -8.14 -0.97 8.63
CA TYR A 151 -8.01 -1.59 9.96
C TYR A 151 -9.34 -1.65 10.69
N SER A 152 -10.12 -0.55 10.65
CA SER A 152 -11.48 -0.51 11.19
C SER A 152 -12.34 0.52 10.46
N MET A 153 -13.63 0.23 10.34
CA MET A 153 -14.62 1.10 9.70
C MET A 153 -15.82 1.38 10.64
N PRO A 154 -15.60 2.06 11.78
CA PRO A 154 -16.59 2.19 12.83
C PRO A 154 -17.74 3.16 12.50
N SER A 155 -17.63 3.97 11.45
CA SER A 155 -18.61 4.99 11.09
C SER A 155 -18.85 5.06 9.60
N TYR A 156 -20.00 5.62 9.21
CA TYR A 156 -20.34 5.87 7.82
C TYR A 156 -19.29 6.72 7.11
N ASP A 157 -18.79 7.78 7.75
CA ASP A 157 -17.77 8.66 7.16
C ASP A 157 -16.47 7.91 6.89
N LYS A 158 -16.07 7.01 7.80
CA LYS A 158 -14.88 6.17 7.60
C LYS A 158 -15.09 5.20 6.43
N ILE A 159 -16.26 4.58 6.33
CA ILE A 159 -16.61 3.73 5.19
C ILE A 159 -16.53 4.51 3.87
N GLN A 160 -17.10 5.73 3.81
CA GLN A 160 -17.04 6.57 2.62
C GLN A 160 -15.61 6.98 2.25
N GLN A 161 -14.77 7.21 3.26
CA GLN A 161 -13.34 7.50 3.05
C GLN A 161 -12.64 6.33 2.35
N GLU A 162 -12.83 5.09 2.82
CA GLU A 162 -12.23 3.89 2.23
C GLU A 162 -12.79 3.58 0.83
N LEU A 163 -14.07 3.83 0.62
CA LEU A 163 -14.73 3.66 -0.68
C LEU A 163 -14.28 4.69 -1.72
N LYS A 164 -13.84 5.87 -1.30
CA LYS A 164 -13.62 7.01 -2.19
C LYS A 164 -12.75 6.68 -3.40
N SER A 165 -11.62 6.04 -3.21
CA SER A 165 -10.71 5.68 -4.30
C SER A 165 -11.32 4.63 -5.24
N LEU A 166 -11.95 3.59 -4.67
CA LEU A 166 -12.55 2.48 -5.41
C LEU A 166 -13.72 2.94 -6.29
N MET A 167 -14.55 3.87 -5.81
CA MET A 167 -15.71 4.38 -6.53
C MET A 167 -15.34 5.27 -7.73
N HIS A 168 -14.10 5.76 -7.79
CA HIS A 168 -13.59 6.50 -8.94
C HIS A 168 -12.94 5.61 -10.02
N ILE A 169 -12.95 4.29 -9.83
CA ILE A 169 -12.54 3.31 -10.83
C ILE A 169 -13.77 2.86 -11.61
N HIS A 170 -13.78 3.12 -12.91
CA HIS A 170 -14.94 2.91 -13.78
C HIS A 170 -14.85 1.65 -14.65
N ASP A 171 -14.00 0.69 -14.28
CA ASP A 171 -13.99 -0.63 -14.91
C ASP A 171 -14.80 -1.66 -14.11
N ASN A 172 -14.94 -2.86 -14.69
CA ASN A 172 -15.75 -3.95 -14.13
C ASN A 172 -14.94 -4.94 -13.27
N PHE A 173 -13.71 -4.63 -12.94
CA PHE A 173 -12.93 -5.49 -12.06
C PHE A 173 -13.42 -5.38 -10.61
N ILE A 174 -13.22 -6.46 -9.87
CA ILE A 174 -13.71 -6.59 -8.49
C ILE A 174 -13.00 -5.56 -7.60
N LYS A 175 -13.79 -4.90 -6.76
CA LYS A 175 -13.36 -3.96 -5.75
C LYS A 175 -13.61 -4.55 -4.39
N VAL A 176 -12.60 -4.55 -3.53
CA VAL A 176 -12.61 -5.22 -2.24
C VAL A 176 -12.11 -4.27 -1.15
N ILE A 177 -12.73 -4.32 0.01
CA ILE A 177 -12.16 -3.78 1.24
C ILE A 177 -11.85 -4.98 2.15
N VAL A 178 -10.60 -5.09 2.61
CA VAL A 178 -10.25 -6.05 3.66
C VAL A 178 -10.13 -5.30 4.97
N THR A 179 -10.89 -5.75 5.99
CA THR A 179 -10.94 -5.07 7.29
C THR A 179 -10.61 -6.02 8.44
N ALA A 180 -9.99 -5.49 9.51
CA ALA A 180 -9.81 -6.22 10.75
C ALA A 180 -11.06 -6.23 11.65
N ASP A 181 -12.11 -5.50 11.28
CA ASP A 181 -13.40 -5.60 11.96
C ASP A 181 -13.99 -7.02 11.82
N LEU A 182 -14.59 -7.53 12.89
CA LEU A 182 -15.24 -8.85 12.92
C LEU A 182 -16.64 -8.76 12.26
N THR A 183 -16.69 -8.41 11.00
CA THR A 183 -17.92 -8.35 10.21
C THR A 183 -18.00 -9.57 9.28
N PRO A 184 -19.19 -10.16 9.05
CA PRO A 184 -19.34 -11.17 8.03
C PRO A 184 -18.95 -10.65 6.65
N THR A 185 -18.35 -11.50 5.82
CA THR A 185 -18.06 -11.18 4.42
C THR A 185 -19.37 -10.90 3.68
N HIS A 186 -19.49 -9.75 3.03
CA HIS A 186 -20.70 -9.32 2.33
C HIS A 186 -20.40 -8.33 1.19
N TYR A 187 -21.35 -8.21 0.27
CA TYR A 187 -21.35 -7.15 -0.73
C TYR A 187 -22.11 -5.93 -0.22
N MET A 188 -21.52 -4.76 -0.42
CA MET A 188 -22.22 -3.49 -0.25
C MET A 188 -23.16 -3.22 -1.45
N ASP A 189 -24.14 -2.31 -1.30
CA ASP A 189 -25.09 -1.94 -2.37
C ASP A 189 -24.41 -1.41 -3.64
N ASN A 190 -23.21 -0.86 -3.49
CA ASN A 190 -22.39 -0.37 -4.60
C ASN A 190 -21.52 -1.44 -5.28
N GLY A 191 -21.67 -2.71 -4.88
CA GLY A 191 -20.95 -3.86 -5.44
C GLY A 191 -19.54 -4.06 -4.91
N VAL A 192 -19.08 -3.28 -3.94
CA VAL A 192 -17.80 -3.51 -3.26
C VAL A 192 -17.92 -4.67 -2.29
N LEU A 193 -17.02 -5.64 -2.38
CA LEU A 193 -16.93 -6.76 -1.46
C LEU A 193 -16.17 -6.37 -0.20
N VAL A 194 -16.77 -6.56 0.96
CA VAL A 194 -16.11 -6.42 2.27
C VAL A 194 -15.77 -7.78 2.81
N ILE A 195 -14.49 -8.02 3.11
CA ILE A 195 -13.98 -9.28 3.65
C ILE A 195 -13.31 -8.98 4.99
N ASN A 196 -13.65 -9.71 6.04
CA ASN A 196 -12.88 -9.62 7.28
C ASN A 196 -11.53 -10.31 7.13
N LEU A 197 -10.54 -9.85 7.88
CA LEU A 197 -9.17 -10.32 7.79
C LEU A 197 -9.02 -11.83 8.02
N GLN A 198 -9.79 -12.40 8.95
CA GLN A 198 -9.75 -13.83 9.23
C GLN A 198 -10.18 -14.63 8.01
N ASP A 199 -11.33 -14.29 7.41
CA ASP A 199 -11.81 -14.94 6.18
C ASP A 199 -10.81 -14.76 5.04
N PHE A 200 -10.23 -13.56 4.90
CA PHE A 200 -9.23 -13.30 3.88
C PHE A 200 -8.01 -14.21 4.04
N LEU A 201 -7.47 -14.39 5.23
CA LEU A 201 -6.25 -15.17 5.47
C LEU A 201 -6.49 -16.69 5.44
N THR A 202 -7.67 -17.15 5.86
CA THR A 202 -7.92 -18.60 6.05
C THR A 202 -8.67 -19.26 4.89
N LYS A 203 -9.32 -18.50 4.00
CA LYS A 203 -10.05 -19.02 2.86
C LYS A 203 -9.31 -18.74 1.56
N GLU A 204 -8.85 -19.77 0.88
CA GLU A 204 -8.13 -19.61 -0.40
C GLU A 204 -8.98 -18.91 -1.47
N ASP A 205 -10.29 -19.17 -1.46
CA ASP A 205 -11.29 -18.62 -2.39
C ASP A 205 -11.96 -17.33 -1.89
N SER A 206 -11.36 -16.67 -0.89
CA SER A 206 -11.89 -15.41 -0.33
C SER A 206 -12.03 -14.27 -1.36
N LEU A 207 -11.22 -14.31 -2.43
CA LEU A 207 -11.35 -13.41 -3.57
C LEU A 207 -12.08 -14.14 -4.71
N PRO A 208 -13.25 -13.68 -5.15
CA PRO A 208 -14.06 -14.33 -6.20
C PRO A 208 -13.49 -13.99 -7.61
N LEU A 209 -12.33 -14.57 -7.95
CA LEU A 209 -11.56 -14.30 -9.17
C LEU A 209 -11.47 -15.51 -10.10
#